data_785ecee9e203cf3d2d2ca100e6381c17
#
_entry.id   785ecee9e203cf3d2d2ca100e6381c17
#
_cell.length_a   1.000
_cell.length_b   1.000
_cell.length_c   1.000
_cell.angle_alpha   90.00
_cell.angle_beta   90.00
_cell.angle_gamma   90.00
#
_symmetry.space_group_name_H-M   'P 1'
#
loop_
_entity.id
_entity.type
_entity.pdbx_description
1 polymer ?
#
loop_
_entity_poly.entity_id
_entity_poly.type
_entity_poly.pdbx_seq_one_letter_code
_entity_poly.pdbx_strand_id
1 'polypeptide(L)' 'MPKIKLNIVVLHTEDGKSIPKTILWEDGRRFSIDKVLDIRKAAALKCGGIGTRYICRVCNKEVAIFDEDGCWFLEK' A
#
# COMPACT_ATOMS: atom_id res chain seq x y z
N MET A 1 -9.86 4.45 -13.95
CA MET A 1 -9.94 3.39 -12.93
C MET A 1 -9.99 4.01 -11.54
N PRO A 2 -10.96 3.65 -10.75
CA PRO A 2 -11.03 4.23 -9.41
C PRO A 2 -9.93 3.69 -8.52
N LYS A 3 -9.29 4.61 -7.81
CA LYS A 3 -8.37 4.26 -6.73
C LYS A 3 -9.09 4.47 -5.42
N ILE A 4 -8.99 3.52 -4.53
CA ILE A 4 -9.59 3.62 -3.20
C ILE A 4 -8.51 4.06 -2.23
N LYS A 5 -8.70 5.22 -1.62
CA LYS A 5 -7.76 5.72 -0.62
C LYS A 5 -7.85 4.87 0.64
N LEU A 6 -6.70 4.49 1.17
CA LEU A 6 -6.61 3.62 2.34
C LEU A 6 -5.91 4.32 3.49
N ASN A 7 -6.25 3.88 4.68
CA ASN A 7 -5.42 4.13 5.86
C ASN A 7 -4.60 2.87 6.11
N ILE A 8 -3.30 3.05 6.25
CA ILE A 8 -2.36 1.94 6.40
C ILE A 8 -1.53 2.14 7.66
N VAL A 9 -1.38 1.08 8.43
CA VAL A 9 -0.38 1.05 9.50
C VAL A 9 0.94 0.65 8.87
N VAL A 10 1.94 1.49 8.99
CA VAL A 10 3.24 1.30 8.35
C VAL A 10 4.31 1.16 9.41
N LEU A 11 5.19 0.19 9.22
CA LEU A 11 6.38 0.04 10.03
C LEU A 11 7.53 0.78 9.34
N HIS A 12 8.14 1.72 10.03
CA HIS A 12 9.35 2.40 9.56
C HIS A 12 10.56 1.74 10.20
N THR A 13 11.45 1.21 9.39
CA THR A 13 12.64 0.51 9.89
C THR A 13 13.80 1.49 10.06
N GLU A 14 14.80 1.08 10.83
CA GLU A 14 15.97 1.92 11.07
C GLU A 14 16.76 2.24 9.82
N ASP A 15 16.69 1.36 8.82
CA ASP A 15 17.38 1.56 7.54
C ASP A 15 16.57 2.41 6.56
N GLY A 16 15.49 3.02 7.01
CA GLY A 16 14.71 3.96 6.20
C GLY A 16 13.64 3.35 5.32
N LYS A 17 13.34 2.09 5.51
CA LYS A 17 12.28 1.44 4.74
C LYS A 17 10.93 1.63 5.39
N SER A 18 9.89 1.64 4.56
CA SER A 18 8.50 1.69 5.02
C SER A 18 7.81 0.41 4.57
N ILE A 19 7.31 -0.35 5.53
CA ILE A 19 6.69 -1.65 5.26
C ILE A 19 5.23 -1.57 5.71
N PRO A 20 4.25 -1.73 4.78
CA PRO A 20 2.85 -1.74 5.17
C PRO A 20 2.53 -3.00 5.98
N LYS A 21 1.82 -2.84 7.08
CA LYS A 21 1.51 -3.94 7.99
C LYS A 21 0.03 -4.25 8.06
N THR A 22 -0.81 -3.24 8.07
CA THR A 22 -2.25 -3.43 8.26
C THR A 22 -3.01 -2.43 7.43
N ILE A 23 -4.04 -2.90 6.75
CA ILE A 23 -4.98 -2.05 6.01
C ILE A 23 -6.15 -1.76 6.94
N LEU A 24 -6.45 -0.48 7.14
CA LEU A 24 -7.62 -0.05 7.90
C LEU A 24 -8.70 0.35 6.90
N TRP A 25 -9.72 -0.47 6.81
CA TRP A 25 -10.81 -0.22 5.87
C TRP A 25 -11.77 0.82 6.43
N GLU A 26 -12.49 1.51 5.56
CA GLU A 26 -13.35 2.61 5.95
C GLU A 26 -14.52 2.20 6.86
N ASP A 27 -14.90 0.94 6.86
CA ASP A 27 -15.95 0.42 7.74
C ASP A 27 -15.43 -0.04 9.10
N GLY A 28 -14.16 0.21 9.39
CA GLY A 28 -13.54 -0.18 10.66
C GLY A 28 -12.86 -1.53 10.66
N ARG A 29 -12.99 -2.31 9.59
CA ARG A 29 -12.33 -3.60 9.52
C ARG A 29 -10.83 -3.43 9.33
N ARG A 30 -10.08 -4.39 9.86
CA ARG A 30 -8.63 -4.42 9.73
C ARG A 30 -8.22 -5.67 8.98
N PHE A 31 -7.32 -5.49 8.03
CA PHE A 31 -6.78 -6.61 7.27
C PHE A 31 -5.27 -6.61 7.45
N SER A 32 -4.76 -7.67 8.09
CA SER A 32 -3.32 -7.81 8.25
C SER A 32 -2.68 -8.19 6.93
N ILE A 33 -1.57 -7.54 6.62
CA ILE A 33 -0.78 -7.89 5.45
C ILE A 33 0.13 -9.03 5.86
N ASP A 34 -0.09 -10.20 5.27
CA ASP A 34 0.68 -11.39 5.60
C ASP A 34 2.11 -11.30 5.11
N LYS A 35 2.27 -10.79 3.90
CA LYS A 35 3.59 -10.72 3.28
C LYS A 35 3.59 -9.69 2.17
N VAL A 36 4.68 -8.96 2.05
CA VAL A 36 4.94 -8.09 0.90
C VAL A 36 5.72 -8.91 -0.12
N LEU A 37 5.12 -9.14 -1.28
CA LEU A 37 5.68 -10.03 -2.30
C LEU A 37 6.62 -9.30 -3.25
N ASP A 38 6.33 -8.04 -3.55
CA ASP A 38 7.13 -7.27 -4.49
C ASP A 38 7.00 -5.78 -4.16
N ILE A 39 8.07 -5.04 -4.37
CA ILE A 39 8.11 -3.60 -4.17
C ILE A 39 8.77 -2.99 -5.39
N ARG A 40 8.08 -2.08 -6.08
CA ARG A 40 8.61 -1.41 -7.25
C ARG A 40 8.27 0.07 -7.25
N LYS A 41 9.17 0.86 -7.78
CA LYS A 41 8.85 2.26 -8.06
C LYS A 41 7.97 2.32 -9.29
N ALA A 42 6.97 3.19 -9.24
CA ALA A 42 6.02 3.34 -10.34
C ALA A 42 5.65 4.80 -10.48
N ALA A 43 5.33 5.21 -11.70
CA ALA A 43 4.88 6.58 -11.93
C ALA A 43 3.56 6.81 -11.23
N ALA A 44 3.49 7.90 -10.46
CA ALA A 44 2.26 8.31 -9.80
C ALA A 44 1.36 8.97 -10.83
N LEU A 45 0.20 8.39 -11.09
CA LEU A 45 -0.69 8.85 -12.13
C LEU A 45 -1.34 10.18 -11.79
N LYS A 46 -1.54 10.46 -10.52
CA LYS A 46 -2.28 11.65 -10.09
C LYS A 46 -1.42 12.89 -9.90
N CYS A 47 -0.21 12.72 -9.38
CA CYS A 47 0.61 13.86 -8.98
C CYS A 47 1.80 14.08 -9.90
N GLY A 48 1.94 13.28 -10.94
CA GLY A 48 3.06 13.36 -11.84
C GLY A 48 4.41 13.01 -11.23
N GLY A 49 4.40 12.49 -9.99
CA GLY A 49 5.61 12.08 -9.28
C GLY A 49 5.87 10.60 -9.42
N ILE A 50 6.73 10.10 -8.55
CA ILE A 50 7.05 8.69 -8.48
C ILE A 50 6.51 8.14 -7.17
N GLY A 51 5.68 7.11 -7.27
CA GLY A 51 5.19 6.39 -6.12
C GLY A 51 5.89 5.06 -5.97
N THR A 52 5.47 4.29 -4.98
CA THR A 52 5.95 2.94 -4.75
C THR A 52 4.77 1.99 -4.80
N ARG A 53 4.90 0.94 -5.60
CA ARG A 53 3.86 -0.08 -5.74
C ARG A 53 4.27 -1.31 -4.95
N TYR A 54 3.38 -1.73 -4.06
CA TYR A 54 3.59 -2.91 -3.23
C TYR A 54 2.60 -3.99 -3.64
N ILE A 55 3.10 -5.16 -3.96
CA ILE A 55 2.25 -6.34 -4.14
C ILE A 55 2.27 -7.08 -2.82
N CYS A 56 1.11 -7.22 -2.21
CA CYS A 56 0.97 -7.80 -0.87
C CYS A 56 0.02 -8.97 -0.90
N ARG A 57 0.25 -9.91 0.01
CA ARG A 57 -0.72 -10.98 0.24
C ARG A 57 -1.57 -10.63 1.45
N VAL A 58 -2.88 -10.57 1.23
CA VAL A 58 -3.86 -10.26 2.27
C VAL A 58 -5.01 -11.26 2.13
N CYS A 59 -5.31 -12.00 3.19
CA CYS A 59 -6.39 -13.00 3.17
C CYS A 59 -6.28 -13.97 2.00
N ASN A 60 -5.08 -14.49 1.74
CA ASN A 60 -4.78 -15.42 0.65
C ASN A 60 -5.01 -14.84 -0.75
N LYS A 61 -5.08 -13.51 -0.86
CA LYS A 61 -5.21 -12.84 -2.16
C LYS A 61 -4.06 -11.87 -2.35
N GLU A 62 -3.65 -11.70 -3.59
CA GLU A 62 -2.66 -10.69 -3.92
C GLU A 62 -3.37 -9.37 -4.23
N VAL A 63 -2.93 -8.32 -3.59
CA VAL A 63 -3.46 -6.97 -3.82
C VAL A 63 -2.32 -6.03 -4.11
N ALA A 64 -2.59 -5.03 -4.95
CA ALA A 64 -1.62 -3.99 -5.27
C ALA A 64 -1.98 -2.73 -4.49
N ILE A 65 -1.00 -2.19 -3.77
CA ILE A 65 -1.16 -0.99 -2.98
C ILE A 65 -0.13 0.03 -3.46
N PHE A 66 -0.56 1.27 -3.64
CA PHE A 66 0.32 2.36 -4.02
C PHE A 66 0.55 3.30 -2.84
N ASP A 67 1.81 3.68 -2.67
CA ASP A 67 2.19 4.77 -1.78
C ASP A 67 2.65 5.93 -2.65
N GLU A 68 1.86 7.01 -2.68
CA GLU A 68 2.21 8.23 -3.37
C GLU A 68 2.43 9.32 -2.33
N ASP A 69 3.68 9.50 -1.95
CA ASP A 69 4.09 10.55 -1.00
C ASP A 69 3.28 10.52 0.31
N GLY A 70 3.16 9.34 0.89
CA GLY A 70 2.43 9.14 2.13
C GLY A 70 0.94 8.91 1.97
N CYS A 71 0.42 9.02 0.76
CA CYS A 71 -0.98 8.70 0.47
C CYS A 71 -1.07 7.29 -0.10
N TRP A 72 -1.84 6.44 0.56
CA TRP A 72 -1.93 5.03 0.20
C TRP A 72 -3.24 4.76 -0.53
N PHE A 73 -3.16 3.99 -1.59
CA PHE A 73 -4.30 3.65 -2.42
C PHE A 73 -4.33 2.16 -2.72
N LEU A 74 -5.53 1.62 -2.79
CA LEU A 74 -5.74 0.27 -3.31
C LEU A 74 -6.01 0.40 -4.81
N GLU A 75 -5.27 -0.34 -5.59
CA GLU A 75 -5.49 -0.40 -7.03
C GLU A 75 -6.50 -1.50 -7.33
N LYS A 76 -7.54 -1.13 -8.01
CA LYS A 76 -8.55 -2.07 -8.46
C LYS A 76 -8.51 -2.27 -9.95
#